data_94bcd6550fb78853a9ef73d37c01f5af
#
_entry.id   94bcd6550fb78853a9ef73d37c01f5af
#
_cell.length_a   1.000
_cell.length_b   1.000
_cell.length_c   1.000
_cell.angle_alpha   90.00
_cell.angle_beta   90.00
_cell.angle_gamma   90.00
#
_symmetry.space_group_name_H-M   'P 1'
#
loop_
_entity.id
_entity.type
_entity.pdbx_description
1 polymer ?
#
loop_
_entity_poly.entity_id
_entity_poly.type
_entity_poly.pdbx_seq_one_letter_code
_entity_poly.pdbx_strand_id
1 'polypeptide(L)' 'MLKVNLKFIKKRRKELHITQAQMAIALGLSSSSGYNHYENGNRRFTANLMPMMAKILKCSIENLYT' A
#
# COMPACT_ATOMS: atom_id res chain seq x y z
N MET A 1 19.66 -3.02 3.34
CA MET A 1 18.50 -3.84 2.97
C MET A 1 17.28 -2.94 2.78
N LEU A 2 16.58 -3.11 1.68
CA LEU A 2 15.40 -2.28 1.40
C LEU A 2 14.21 -2.73 2.23
N LYS A 3 13.48 -1.76 2.75
CA LYS A 3 12.26 -2.00 3.50
C LYS A 3 11.11 -1.26 2.82
N VAL A 4 9.91 -1.78 2.95
CA VAL A 4 8.72 -1.09 2.46
C VAL A 4 8.55 0.19 3.26
N ASN A 5 8.36 1.30 2.53
CA ASN A 5 8.21 2.62 3.16
C ASN A 5 6.74 2.86 3.51
N LEU A 6 6.33 2.38 4.68
CA LEU A 6 4.94 2.47 5.12
C LEU A 6 4.47 3.92 5.29
N LYS A 7 5.37 4.81 5.73
CA LYS A 7 5.04 6.23 5.88
C LYS A 7 4.67 6.85 4.53
N PHE A 8 5.47 6.54 3.50
CA PHE A 8 5.21 7.05 2.16
C PHE A 8 3.87 6.54 1.63
N ILE A 9 3.62 5.24 1.80
CA ILE A 9 2.39 4.61 1.32
C ILE A 9 1.17 5.29 1.94
N LYS A 10 1.19 5.46 3.25
CA LYS A 10 0.06 6.10 3.96
C LYS A 10 -0.12 7.55 3.52
N LYS A 11 0.97 8.30 3.45
CA LYS A 11 0.94 9.69 3.04
C LYS A 11 0.40 9.84 1.62
N ARG A 12 0.95 9.03 0.70
CA ARG A 12 0.55 9.11 -0.71
C ARG A 12 -0.90 8.73 -0.90
N ARG A 13 -1.35 7.69 -0.19
CA ARG A 13 -2.75 7.29 -0.24
C ARG A 13 -3.67 8.45 0.16
N LYS A 14 -3.32 9.14 1.25
CA LYS A 14 -4.12 10.28 1.72
C LYS A 14 -4.07 11.46 0.75
N GLU A 15 -2.91 11.71 0.15
CA GLU A 15 -2.77 12.77 -0.85
C GLU A 15 -3.69 12.54 -2.04
N LEU A 16 -3.91 11.29 -2.41
CA LEU A 16 -4.77 10.92 -3.52
C LEU A 16 -6.23 10.72 -3.09
N HIS A 17 -6.54 10.97 -1.82
CA HIS A 17 -7.89 10.83 -1.27
C HIS A 17 -8.44 9.41 -1.44
N ILE A 18 -7.58 8.41 -1.30
CA ILE A 18 -7.97 6.99 -1.39
C ILE A 18 -8.18 6.45 0.01
N THR A 19 -9.33 5.83 0.25
CA THR A 19 -9.61 5.22 1.56
C THR A 19 -8.95 3.85 1.67
N GLN A 20 -8.81 3.35 2.91
CA GLN A 20 -8.30 1.99 3.13
C GLN A 20 -9.22 0.96 2.49
N ALA A 21 -10.53 1.19 2.50
CA ALA A 21 -11.49 0.30 1.86
C ALA A 21 -11.26 0.23 0.35
N GLN A 22 -11.01 1.38 -0.27
CA GLN A 22 -10.72 1.43 -1.71
C GLN A 22 -9.42 0.70 -2.04
N MET A 23 -8.40 0.84 -1.19
CA MET A 23 -7.14 0.11 -1.36
C MET A 23 -7.36 -1.39 -1.25
N ALA A 24 -8.17 -1.82 -0.28
CA ALA A 24 -8.46 -3.23 -0.10
C ALA A 24 -9.13 -3.83 -1.34
N ILE A 25 -10.12 -3.12 -1.87
CA ILE A 25 -10.81 -3.56 -3.09
C ILE A 25 -9.83 -3.67 -4.26
N ALA A 26 -9.01 -2.64 -4.45
CA ALA A 26 -8.05 -2.60 -5.56
C ALA A 26 -7.00 -3.70 -5.46
N LEU A 27 -6.64 -4.11 -4.26
CA LEU A 27 -5.65 -5.16 -4.04
C LEU A 27 -6.27 -6.57 -3.94
N GLY A 28 -7.60 -6.66 -4.04
CA GLY A 28 -8.28 -7.95 -3.96
C GLY A 28 -8.39 -8.50 -2.54
N LEU A 29 -8.31 -7.63 -1.54
CA LEU A 29 -8.45 -8.04 -0.14
C LEU A 29 -9.91 -8.09 0.25
N SER A 30 -10.24 -8.93 1.24
CA SER A 30 -11.62 -9.15 1.65
C SER A 30 -12.20 -8.01 2.50
N SER A 31 -11.36 -7.19 3.13
CA SER A 31 -11.84 -6.12 3.99
C SER A 31 -10.82 -5.01 4.15
N SER A 32 -11.29 -3.84 4.58
CA SER A 32 -10.41 -2.71 4.86
C SER A 32 -9.49 -2.99 6.05
N SER A 33 -9.93 -3.80 7.01
CA SER A 33 -9.05 -4.16 8.13
C SER A 33 -7.87 -4.99 7.67
N GLY A 34 -8.02 -5.80 6.62
CA GLY A 34 -6.92 -6.52 6.00
C GLY A 34 -5.87 -5.56 5.47
N TYR A 35 -6.29 -4.53 4.76
CA TYR A 35 -5.38 -3.51 4.26
C TYR A 35 -4.74 -2.72 5.42
N ASN A 36 -5.52 -2.42 6.47
CA ASN A 36 -5.02 -1.70 7.62
C ASN A 36 -3.83 -2.40 8.27
N HIS A 37 -3.89 -3.74 8.36
CA HIS A 37 -2.77 -4.53 8.90
C HIS A 37 -1.51 -4.36 8.07
N TYR A 38 -1.64 -4.31 6.75
CA TYR A 38 -0.50 -4.06 5.87
C TYR A 38 0.09 -2.67 6.11
N GLU A 39 -0.75 -1.65 6.14
CA GLU A 39 -0.29 -0.27 6.28
C GLU A 39 0.34 0.00 7.64
N ASN A 40 -0.12 -0.70 8.68
CA ASN A 40 0.43 -0.55 10.04
C ASN A 40 1.67 -1.40 10.30
N GLY A 41 2.07 -2.23 9.35
CA GLY A 41 3.24 -3.08 9.51
C GLY A 41 2.98 -4.39 10.21
N ASN A 42 1.72 -4.71 10.55
CA ASN A 42 1.36 -5.98 11.18
C ASN A 42 1.40 -7.14 10.19
N ARG A 43 1.39 -6.85 8.91
CA ARG A 43 1.43 -7.83 7.85
C ARG A 43 2.34 -7.31 6.74
N ARG A 44 3.21 -8.16 6.22
CA ARG A 44 4.18 -7.75 5.20
C ARG A 44 3.52 -7.68 3.82
N PHE A 45 3.79 -6.60 3.09
CA PHE A 45 3.44 -6.54 1.68
C PHE A 45 4.23 -7.59 0.93
N THR A 46 3.55 -8.40 0.12
CA THR A 46 4.24 -9.39 -0.72
C THR A 46 4.71 -8.72 -2.01
N ALA A 47 5.72 -9.32 -2.64
CA ALA A 47 6.31 -8.76 -3.85
C ALA A 47 5.28 -8.57 -4.97
N ASN A 48 4.32 -9.47 -5.08
CA ASN A 48 3.31 -9.38 -6.13
C ASN A 48 2.28 -8.28 -5.91
N LEU A 49 2.19 -7.71 -4.70
CA LEU A 49 1.33 -6.55 -4.45
C LEU A 49 2.00 -5.23 -4.84
N MET A 50 3.33 -5.20 -4.90
CA MET A 50 4.05 -3.96 -5.09
C MET A 50 3.78 -3.28 -6.45
N PRO A 51 3.75 -4.00 -7.58
CA PRO A 51 3.39 -3.36 -8.85
C PRO A 51 1.98 -2.78 -8.83
N MET A 52 1.04 -3.45 -8.18
CA MET A 52 -0.33 -2.96 -8.04
C MET A 52 -0.36 -1.71 -7.19
N MET A 53 0.38 -1.71 -6.07
CA MET A 53 0.49 -0.54 -5.19
C MET A 53 1.04 0.67 -5.94
N ALA A 54 2.11 0.47 -6.70
CA ALA A 54 2.72 1.56 -7.46
C ALA A 54 1.73 2.16 -8.46
N LYS A 55 0.95 1.32 -9.12
CA LYS A 55 -0.04 1.76 -10.09
C LYS A 55 -1.17 2.56 -9.41
N ILE A 56 -1.68 2.05 -8.30
CA ILE A 56 -2.76 2.70 -7.56
C ILE A 56 -2.29 4.04 -7.00
N LEU A 57 -1.09 4.08 -6.43
CA LEU A 57 -0.54 5.27 -5.80
C LEU A 57 0.14 6.22 -6.80
N LYS A 58 0.12 5.86 -8.08
CA LYS A 58 0.68 6.68 -9.17
C LYS A 58 2.12 7.08 -8.88
N CYS A 59 2.94 6.09 -8.55
CA CYS A 59 4.35 6.29 -8.25
C CYS A 59 5.16 5.13 -8.82
N SER A 60 6.49 5.23 -8.75
CA SER A 60 7.34 4.12 -9.15
C SER A 60 7.44 3.10 -8.02
N ILE A 61 7.77 1.85 -8.37
CA ILE A 61 7.97 0.81 -7.35
C ILE A 61 9.08 1.22 -6.38
N GLU A 62 10.10 1.92 -6.89
CA GLU A 62 11.22 2.38 -6.07
C GLU A 62 10.77 3.31 -4.94
N ASN A 63 9.73 4.11 -5.17
CA ASN A 63 9.19 5.01 -4.15
C ASN A 63 8.57 4.26 -2.97
N LEU A 64 8.21 2.99 -3.18
CA LEU A 64 7.58 2.18 -2.14
C LEU A 64 8.59 1.60 -1.15
N TYR A 65 9.86 1.77 -1.41
CA TYR A 65 10.93 1.26 -0.56
C TYR A 65 11.79 2.37 -0.01
N THR A 66 12.41 2.10 1.12
CA THR A 66 13.31 3.04 1.75
C THR A 66 14.68 2.41 2.02
#